data_a870a8b848dc682adb19d7e05bf30fe9
#
_entry.id   a870a8b848dc682adb19d7e05bf30fe9
#
_cell.length_a   1.000
_cell.length_b   1.000
_cell.length_c   1.000
_cell.angle_alpha   90.00
_cell.angle_beta   90.00
_cell.angle_gamma   90.00
#
_symmetry.space_group_name_H-M   'P 1'
#
loop_
_entity.id
_entity.type
_entity.pdbx_description
1 polymer ?
#
loop_
_entity_poly.entity_id
_entity_poly.type
_entity_poly.pdbx_seq_one_letter_code
_entity_poly.pdbx_strand_id
1 'polypeptide(L)'
;MESKLRGSLAANQALVHEFGKSWPLLEASDIVSDLWSVPAYLRMCAPWLEASEISALQRAESSPWTVSDLPFLDAARLRLGDPEASRRRQRQAATAAFERERMSDVVSDLISSDDSALGVMSMLRGQDLRAALVDDSSVPAADPDLLAGPFAHIVVDEAQELTDAQWQMLLRRCPSRSFTIVGDRAQARHGFTESWQERLERVGFDRIEMATLSINYRTPQEVMSEAEPVIRAVLPDANVPRSIRSNGIPVQHGQVAELEAILDACFAKHAEGVACVIGDSRFVASPRVRSLTPELAKGLEFDLVILVDPESFGEGIEGAVDSYVAMTRATQQLVILTS
;
A
#
# COMPACT_ATOMS: atom_id res chain seq x y z
N MET A 1 -27.63 -21.03 -34.86
CA MET A 1 -28.75 -20.07 -34.87
C MET A 1 -28.59 -19.00 -33.78
N GLU A 2 -28.25 -19.39 -32.57
CA GLU A 2 -28.05 -18.51 -31.40
C GLU A 2 -26.96 -17.45 -31.60
N SER A 3 -25.80 -17.82 -32.13
CA SER A 3 -24.68 -16.91 -32.42
C SER A 3 -25.05 -15.80 -33.42
N LYS A 4 -25.82 -16.14 -34.47
CA LYS A 4 -26.31 -15.15 -35.46
C LYS A 4 -27.30 -14.19 -34.85
N LEU A 5 -28.18 -14.69 -33.96
CA LEU A 5 -29.15 -13.85 -33.25
C LEU A 5 -28.47 -12.88 -32.29
N ARG A 6 -27.50 -13.38 -31.50
CA ARG A 6 -26.70 -12.53 -30.61
C ARG A 6 -25.93 -11.44 -31.37
N GLY A 7 -25.34 -11.78 -32.51
CA GLY A 7 -24.67 -10.81 -33.38
C GLY A 7 -25.59 -9.73 -33.90
N SER A 8 -26.80 -10.15 -34.35
CA SER A 8 -27.84 -9.21 -34.85
C SER A 8 -28.35 -8.27 -33.75
N LEU A 9 -28.58 -8.79 -32.54
CA LEU A 9 -29.01 -7.97 -31.40
C LEU A 9 -27.90 -6.98 -30.96
N ALA A 10 -26.66 -7.41 -30.91
CA ALA A 10 -25.54 -6.56 -30.57
C ALA A 10 -25.26 -5.47 -31.61
N ALA A 11 -25.60 -5.71 -32.86
CA ALA A 11 -25.47 -4.72 -33.94
C ALA A 11 -26.63 -3.69 -33.96
N ASN A 12 -27.71 -3.92 -33.24
CA ASN A 12 -28.83 -2.99 -33.17
C ASN A 12 -28.54 -1.85 -32.18
N GLN A 13 -28.05 -0.73 -32.72
CA GLN A 13 -27.62 0.41 -31.90
C GLN A 13 -28.77 1.02 -31.07
N ALA A 14 -29.98 1.04 -31.56
CA ALA A 14 -31.14 1.56 -30.83
C ALA A 14 -31.44 0.68 -29.61
N LEU A 15 -31.42 -0.65 -29.78
CA LEU A 15 -31.58 -1.60 -28.67
C LEU A 15 -30.47 -1.48 -27.63
N VAL A 16 -29.20 -1.39 -28.07
CA VAL A 16 -28.06 -1.23 -27.20
C VAL A 16 -28.12 0.07 -26.41
N HIS A 17 -28.56 1.16 -27.06
CA HIS A 17 -28.73 2.47 -26.42
C HIS A 17 -29.82 2.44 -25.34
N GLU A 18 -31.04 1.93 -25.66
CA GLU A 18 -32.14 1.85 -24.69
C GLU A 18 -31.82 0.88 -23.54
N PHE A 19 -31.11 -0.23 -23.83
CA PHE A 19 -30.67 -1.15 -22.82
C PHE A 19 -29.62 -0.51 -21.90
N GLY A 20 -28.63 0.18 -22.46
CA GLY A 20 -27.61 0.89 -21.69
C GLY A 20 -28.16 2.02 -20.83
N LYS A 21 -29.22 2.70 -21.30
CA LYS A 21 -29.93 3.72 -20.54
C LYS A 21 -30.73 3.13 -19.37
N SER A 22 -31.38 2.00 -19.60
CA SER A 22 -32.24 1.31 -18.60
C SER A 22 -31.39 0.49 -17.60
N TRP A 23 -30.20 0.08 -18.02
CA TRP A 23 -29.28 -0.73 -17.25
C TRP A 23 -27.84 -0.25 -17.45
N PRO A 24 -27.47 0.89 -16.82
CA PRO A 24 -26.15 1.46 -16.98
C PRO A 24 -25.08 0.51 -16.40
N LEU A 25 -23.97 0.42 -17.10
CA LEU A 25 -22.79 -0.27 -16.59
C LEU A 25 -22.16 0.64 -15.54
N LEU A 26 -22.22 0.22 -14.28
CA LEU A 26 -21.64 0.96 -13.17
C LEU A 26 -20.15 0.64 -13.03
N GLU A 27 -19.35 1.65 -12.84
CA GLU A 27 -17.92 1.54 -12.51
C GLU A 27 -17.68 1.86 -11.02
N ALA A 28 -16.68 1.24 -10.44
CA ALA A 28 -16.34 1.48 -9.04
C ALA A 28 -15.93 2.94 -8.78
N SER A 29 -15.22 3.53 -9.74
CA SER A 29 -14.84 4.94 -9.76
C SER A 29 -16.04 5.88 -9.68
N ASP A 30 -17.08 5.62 -10.48
CA ASP A 30 -18.25 6.48 -10.54
C ASP A 30 -19.01 6.45 -9.22
N ILE A 31 -19.25 5.24 -8.68
CA ILE A 31 -19.93 5.08 -7.39
C ILE A 31 -19.21 5.79 -6.26
N VAL A 32 -17.86 5.67 -6.19
CA VAL A 32 -17.10 6.34 -5.12
C VAL A 32 -16.99 7.84 -5.37
N SER A 33 -16.90 8.29 -6.62
CA SER A 33 -16.97 9.71 -6.97
C SER A 33 -18.31 10.33 -6.55
N ASP A 34 -19.43 9.67 -6.87
CA ASP A 34 -20.76 10.11 -6.46
C ASP A 34 -20.90 10.15 -4.93
N LEU A 35 -20.29 9.23 -4.21
CA LEU A 35 -20.30 9.24 -2.75
C LEU A 35 -19.73 10.56 -2.18
N TRP A 36 -18.69 11.08 -2.83
CA TRP A 36 -18.01 12.31 -2.38
C TRP A 36 -18.54 13.60 -3.01
N SER A 37 -19.23 13.53 -4.14
CA SER A 37 -19.73 14.72 -4.86
C SER A 37 -21.24 14.97 -4.68
N VAL A 38 -22.01 13.94 -4.28
CA VAL A 38 -23.48 14.01 -4.17
C VAL A 38 -23.91 13.83 -2.71
N PRO A 39 -24.19 14.92 -1.96
CA PRO A 39 -24.54 14.86 -0.53
C PRO A 39 -25.74 13.96 -0.22
N ALA A 40 -26.72 13.89 -1.13
CA ALA A 40 -27.89 13.05 -0.96
C ALA A 40 -27.54 11.55 -1.04
N TYR A 41 -26.59 11.20 -1.91
CA TYR A 41 -26.11 9.83 -2.05
C TYR A 41 -25.32 9.39 -0.83
N LEU A 42 -24.38 10.24 -0.34
CA LEU A 42 -23.66 9.97 0.89
C LEU A 42 -24.60 9.78 2.09
N ARG A 43 -25.62 10.63 2.23
CA ARG A 43 -26.63 10.50 3.31
C ARG A 43 -27.43 9.21 3.21
N MET A 44 -27.73 8.76 2.02
CA MET A 44 -28.40 7.48 1.80
C MET A 44 -27.52 6.30 2.20
N CYS A 45 -26.24 6.35 1.88
CA CYS A 45 -25.26 5.30 2.19
C CYS A 45 -24.84 5.28 3.65
N ALA A 46 -24.79 6.45 4.30
CA ALA A 46 -24.32 6.64 5.67
C ALA A 46 -25.31 7.53 6.47
N PRO A 47 -26.52 7.02 6.78
CA PRO A 47 -27.58 7.81 7.43
C PRO A 47 -27.26 8.23 8.87
N TRP A 48 -26.20 7.68 9.46
CA TRP A 48 -25.71 8.03 10.80
C TRP A 48 -24.80 9.27 10.83
N LEU A 49 -24.37 9.79 9.66
CA LEU A 49 -23.53 10.98 9.59
C LEU A 49 -24.36 12.25 9.81
N GLU A 50 -23.80 13.17 10.59
CA GLU A 50 -24.35 14.49 10.79
C GLU A 50 -24.16 15.37 9.55
N ALA A 51 -24.98 16.44 9.43
CA ALA A 51 -24.94 17.32 8.27
C ALA A 51 -23.58 18.01 8.09
N SER A 52 -22.89 18.36 9.20
CA SER A 52 -21.55 18.91 9.21
C SER A 52 -20.49 17.94 8.70
N GLU A 53 -20.58 16.67 9.08
CA GLU A 53 -19.68 15.60 8.64
C GLU A 53 -19.87 15.33 7.13
N ILE A 54 -21.12 15.26 6.68
CA ILE A 54 -21.44 15.12 5.25
C ILE A 54 -20.82 16.28 4.45
N SER A 55 -20.96 17.52 4.94
CA SER A 55 -20.39 18.70 4.29
C SER A 55 -18.86 18.67 4.25
N ALA A 56 -18.22 18.22 5.33
CA ALA A 56 -16.77 18.10 5.41
C ALA A 56 -16.19 17.03 4.47
N LEU A 57 -16.95 15.96 4.20
CA LEU A 57 -16.55 14.88 3.30
C LEU A 57 -16.78 15.21 1.83
N GLN A 58 -17.57 16.25 1.50
CA GLN A 58 -17.83 16.61 0.11
C GLN A 58 -16.63 17.26 -0.56
N ARG A 59 -16.39 16.88 -1.80
CA ARG A 59 -15.36 17.45 -2.67
C ARG A 59 -15.85 17.53 -4.11
N ALA A 60 -15.14 18.27 -4.95
CA ALA A 60 -15.47 18.40 -6.36
C ALA A 60 -15.33 17.04 -7.07
N GLU A 61 -16.22 16.78 -8.05
CA GLU A 61 -16.23 15.54 -8.85
C GLU A 61 -14.88 15.21 -9.50
N SER A 62 -14.12 16.24 -9.88
CA SER A 62 -12.80 16.08 -10.50
C SER A 62 -11.63 16.04 -9.50
N SER A 63 -11.90 15.90 -8.21
CA SER A 63 -10.83 15.81 -7.20
C SER A 63 -9.99 14.55 -7.38
N PRO A 64 -8.66 14.63 -7.24
CA PRO A 64 -7.80 13.46 -7.36
C PRO A 64 -8.10 12.44 -6.27
N TRP A 65 -7.91 11.17 -6.60
CA TRP A 65 -8.00 10.08 -5.64
C TRP A 65 -6.91 10.18 -4.57
N THR A 66 -7.27 9.82 -3.37
CA THR A 66 -6.36 9.75 -2.21
C THR A 66 -6.20 8.31 -1.74
N VAL A 67 -5.20 8.06 -0.89
CA VAL A 67 -5.01 6.74 -0.26
C VAL A 67 -6.25 6.31 0.54
N SER A 68 -6.96 7.27 1.14
CA SER A 68 -8.20 7.03 1.91
C SER A 68 -9.36 6.53 1.05
N ASP A 69 -9.35 6.76 -0.27
CA ASP A 69 -10.40 6.28 -1.18
C ASP A 69 -10.22 4.81 -1.58
N LEU A 70 -9.00 4.27 -1.48
CA LEU A 70 -8.69 2.92 -1.94
C LEU A 70 -9.59 1.83 -1.33
N PRO A 71 -9.91 1.83 -0.03
CA PRO A 71 -10.81 0.83 0.55
C PRO A 71 -12.23 0.90 -0.01
N PHE A 72 -12.72 2.09 -0.37
CA PHE A 72 -14.04 2.28 -0.96
C PHE A 72 -14.07 1.79 -2.41
N LEU A 73 -13.06 2.15 -3.20
CA LEU A 73 -12.88 1.65 -4.57
C LEU A 73 -12.77 0.12 -4.61
N ASP A 74 -11.98 -0.45 -3.69
CA ASP A 74 -11.86 -1.90 -3.55
C ASP A 74 -13.20 -2.56 -3.20
N ALA A 75 -13.92 -2.01 -2.23
CA ALA A 75 -15.21 -2.51 -1.81
C ALA A 75 -16.29 -2.41 -2.92
N ALA A 76 -16.27 -1.33 -3.70
CA ALA A 76 -17.14 -1.15 -4.85
C ALA A 76 -16.81 -2.15 -5.95
N ARG A 77 -15.53 -2.27 -6.33
CA ARG A 77 -15.04 -3.25 -7.32
C ARG A 77 -15.42 -4.69 -6.98
N LEU A 78 -15.27 -5.08 -5.72
CA LEU A 78 -15.64 -6.42 -5.27
C LEU A 78 -17.15 -6.70 -5.38
N ARG A 79 -17.99 -5.69 -5.19
CA ARG A 79 -19.45 -5.83 -5.28
C ARG A 79 -19.98 -5.79 -6.71
N LEU A 80 -19.42 -4.92 -7.53
CA LEU A 80 -19.80 -4.77 -8.93
C LEU A 80 -19.23 -5.89 -9.81
N GLY A 81 -18.08 -6.45 -9.41
CA GLY A 81 -17.28 -7.33 -10.26
C GLY A 81 -16.49 -6.53 -11.29
N ASP A 82 -15.88 -7.25 -12.23
CA ASP A 82 -15.13 -6.68 -13.33
C ASP A 82 -15.97 -6.76 -14.62
N PRO A 83 -16.48 -5.63 -15.12
CA PRO A 83 -17.29 -5.63 -16.34
C PRO A 83 -16.53 -6.11 -17.58
N GLU A 84 -15.22 -5.97 -17.61
CA GLU A 84 -14.37 -6.43 -18.70
C GLU A 84 -13.93 -7.90 -18.57
N ALA A 85 -14.14 -8.53 -17.41
CA ALA A 85 -13.73 -9.92 -17.19
C ALA A 85 -14.33 -10.91 -18.20
N SER A 86 -15.58 -10.69 -18.59
CA SER A 86 -16.26 -11.51 -19.60
C SER A 86 -15.65 -11.33 -20.98
N ARG A 87 -15.37 -10.09 -21.37
CA ARG A 87 -14.71 -9.77 -22.64
C ARG A 87 -13.27 -10.28 -22.68
N ARG A 88 -12.53 -10.16 -21.57
CA ARG A 88 -11.17 -10.72 -21.47
C ARG A 88 -11.17 -12.23 -21.61
N ARG A 89 -12.07 -12.95 -20.91
CA ARG A 89 -12.21 -14.40 -21.03
C ARG A 89 -12.58 -14.82 -22.45
N GLN A 90 -13.47 -14.10 -23.14
CA GLN A 90 -13.81 -14.38 -24.53
C GLN A 90 -12.62 -14.17 -25.47
N ARG A 91 -11.86 -13.09 -25.32
CA ARG A 91 -10.64 -12.85 -26.11
C ARG A 91 -9.60 -13.93 -25.89
N GLN A 92 -9.37 -14.32 -24.66
CA GLN A 92 -8.45 -15.40 -24.29
C GLN A 92 -8.90 -16.75 -24.88
N ALA A 93 -10.18 -17.07 -24.74
CA ALA A 93 -10.72 -18.30 -25.33
C ALA A 93 -10.60 -18.30 -26.86
N ALA A 94 -10.79 -17.16 -27.52
CA ALA A 94 -10.62 -17.01 -28.96
C ALA A 94 -9.16 -17.18 -29.38
N THR A 95 -8.21 -16.56 -28.65
CA THR A 95 -6.77 -16.73 -28.90
C THR A 95 -6.32 -18.19 -28.71
N ALA A 96 -6.74 -18.81 -27.61
CA ALA A 96 -6.43 -20.21 -27.35
C ALA A 96 -7.05 -21.16 -28.41
N ALA A 97 -8.26 -20.86 -28.89
CA ALA A 97 -8.88 -21.62 -29.97
C ALA A 97 -8.09 -21.50 -31.30
N PHE A 98 -7.66 -20.28 -31.64
CA PHE A 98 -6.85 -20.02 -32.81
C PHE A 98 -5.48 -20.72 -32.76
N GLU A 99 -4.83 -20.71 -31.62
CA GLU A 99 -3.54 -21.40 -31.42
C GLU A 99 -3.70 -22.93 -31.52
N ARG A 100 -4.79 -23.48 -30.95
CA ARG A 100 -5.10 -24.91 -31.09
C ARG A 100 -5.37 -25.32 -32.56
N GLU A 101 -6.10 -24.50 -33.30
CA GLU A 101 -6.36 -24.72 -34.72
C GLU A 101 -5.05 -24.68 -35.53
N ARG A 102 -4.23 -23.65 -35.31
CA ARG A 102 -2.91 -23.53 -35.94
C ARG A 102 -1.97 -24.71 -35.63
N MET A 103 -1.96 -25.15 -34.36
CA MET A 103 -1.17 -26.33 -33.96
C MET A 103 -1.69 -27.60 -34.62
N SER A 104 -3.03 -27.74 -34.71
CA SER A 104 -3.66 -28.88 -35.42
C SER A 104 -3.26 -28.94 -36.90
N ASP A 105 -3.19 -27.75 -37.54
CA ASP A 105 -2.77 -27.66 -38.95
C ASP A 105 -1.30 -28.06 -39.11
N VAL A 106 -0.41 -27.57 -38.23
CA VAL A 106 1.02 -27.97 -38.24
C VAL A 106 1.20 -29.47 -38.03
N VAL A 107 0.46 -30.06 -37.08
CA VAL A 107 0.50 -31.50 -36.84
C VAL A 107 -0.02 -32.26 -38.05
N SER A 108 -1.06 -31.79 -38.73
CA SER A 108 -1.61 -32.39 -39.94
C SER A 108 -0.62 -32.32 -41.10
N ASP A 109 0.07 -31.22 -41.27
CA ASP A 109 1.12 -31.06 -42.29
C ASP A 109 2.33 -31.95 -42.02
N LEU A 110 2.75 -32.07 -40.75
CA LEU A 110 3.83 -32.97 -40.37
C LEU A 110 3.46 -34.45 -40.64
N ILE A 111 2.21 -34.85 -40.35
CA ILE A 111 1.72 -36.21 -40.64
C ILE A 111 1.64 -36.46 -42.15
N SER A 112 1.22 -35.47 -42.94
CA SER A 112 1.12 -35.58 -44.40
C SER A 112 2.47 -35.62 -45.10
N SER A 113 3.50 -35.04 -44.49
CA SER A 113 4.88 -35.01 -45.00
C SER A 113 5.77 -36.13 -44.47
N ASP A 114 5.23 -37.09 -43.65
CA ASP A 114 5.97 -38.22 -43.13
C ASP A 114 6.05 -39.34 -44.16
N ASP A 115 7.10 -39.34 -44.98
CA ASP A 115 7.43 -40.35 -45.96
C ASP A 115 8.13 -41.60 -45.35
N SER A 116 8.19 -41.74 -44.05
CA SER A 116 8.84 -42.87 -43.39
C SER A 116 8.06 -44.18 -43.59
N ALA A 117 8.77 -45.25 -43.97
CA ALA A 117 8.20 -46.58 -44.22
C ALA A 117 7.50 -47.21 -42.99
N LEU A 118 7.67 -46.65 -41.82
CA LEU A 118 7.08 -47.08 -40.55
C LEU A 118 5.90 -46.23 -40.09
N GLY A 119 5.59 -45.10 -40.77
CA GLY A 119 4.47 -44.22 -40.42
C GLY A 119 4.49 -43.78 -38.95
N VAL A 120 5.67 -43.52 -38.40
CA VAL A 120 5.87 -43.25 -36.95
C VAL A 120 5.00 -42.12 -36.47
N MET A 121 4.84 -41.07 -37.30
CA MET A 121 3.99 -39.93 -36.98
C MET A 121 2.49 -40.27 -37.03
N SER A 122 2.09 -41.27 -37.82
CA SER A 122 0.70 -41.71 -37.86
C SER A 122 0.27 -42.48 -36.61
N MET A 123 1.23 -43.11 -35.91
CA MET A 123 0.99 -43.77 -34.62
C MET A 123 0.75 -42.79 -33.48
N LEU A 124 1.21 -41.57 -33.67
CA LEU A 124 1.04 -40.47 -32.70
C LEU A 124 -0.30 -39.71 -32.87
N ARG A 125 -1.24 -40.24 -33.67
CA ARG A 125 -2.59 -39.68 -33.92
C ARG A 125 -3.55 -39.73 -32.71
N GLY A 126 -3.05 -39.91 -31.49
CA GLY A 126 -3.90 -39.93 -30.30
C GLY A 126 -4.21 -38.54 -29.73
N GLN A 127 -5.27 -38.46 -28.95
CA GLN A 127 -5.58 -37.27 -28.14
C GLN A 127 -4.43 -36.92 -27.19
N ASP A 128 -3.61 -37.91 -26.81
CA ASP A 128 -2.47 -37.74 -25.90
C ASP A 128 -1.34 -36.90 -26.50
N LEU A 129 -1.09 -36.99 -27.82
CA LEU A 129 -0.09 -36.11 -28.45
C LEU A 129 -0.58 -34.66 -28.56
N ARG A 130 -1.87 -34.49 -28.87
CA ARG A 130 -2.48 -33.14 -28.89
C ARG A 130 -2.49 -32.52 -27.52
N ALA A 131 -2.71 -33.32 -26.47
CA ALA A 131 -2.65 -32.84 -25.08
C ALA A 131 -1.21 -32.57 -24.61
N ALA A 132 -0.23 -33.35 -25.09
CA ALA A 132 1.18 -33.14 -24.72
C ALA A 132 1.86 -32.00 -25.47
N LEU A 133 1.37 -31.62 -26.68
CA LEU A 133 1.90 -30.52 -27.47
C LEU A 133 1.18 -29.17 -27.19
N VAL A 134 -0.02 -29.25 -26.65
CA VAL A 134 -0.71 -28.07 -26.12
C VAL A 134 -0.30 -27.91 -24.64
N ASP A 135 0.80 -27.22 -24.42
CA ASP A 135 1.13 -26.75 -23.08
C ASP A 135 0.12 -25.67 -22.70
N ASP A 136 -0.91 -26.04 -21.94
CA ASP A 136 -1.90 -25.11 -21.39
C ASP A 136 -1.26 -24.00 -20.51
N SER A 137 0.01 -24.18 -20.11
CA SER A 137 0.80 -23.17 -19.39
C SER A 137 1.36 -22.09 -20.33
N SER A 138 1.40 -22.34 -21.64
CA SER A 138 1.91 -21.37 -22.64
C SER A 138 0.84 -20.41 -23.16
N VAL A 139 -0.44 -20.61 -22.83
CA VAL A 139 -1.47 -19.60 -23.07
C VAL A 139 -1.15 -18.42 -22.16
N PRO A 140 -0.88 -17.22 -22.70
CA PRO A 140 -0.67 -16.05 -21.85
C PRO A 140 -1.92 -15.88 -20.98
N ALA A 141 -1.86 -16.35 -19.74
CA ALA A 141 -2.84 -16.00 -18.74
C ALA A 141 -2.86 -14.47 -18.76
N ALA A 142 -4.03 -13.87 -18.92
CA ALA A 142 -4.15 -12.43 -18.67
C ALA A 142 -3.47 -12.19 -17.34
N ASP A 143 -2.57 -11.22 -17.35
CA ASP A 143 -1.79 -10.88 -16.17
C ASP A 143 -2.76 -10.80 -15.01
N PRO A 144 -2.80 -11.82 -14.12
CA PRO A 144 -3.75 -11.77 -13.03
C PRO A 144 -3.38 -10.52 -12.26
N ASP A 145 -4.35 -9.74 -11.83
CA ASP A 145 -4.11 -8.65 -10.90
C ASP A 145 -3.45 -9.26 -9.65
N LEU A 146 -2.11 -9.30 -9.68
CA LEU A 146 -1.30 -9.98 -8.67
C LEU A 146 -1.57 -9.44 -7.27
N LEU A 147 -2.12 -8.21 -7.19
CA LEU A 147 -2.49 -7.56 -5.94
C LEU A 147 -3.93 -7.85 -5.50
N ALA A 148 -4.74 -8.49 -6.34
CA ALA A 148 -6.12 -8.84 -5.96
C ALA A 148 -6.18 -9.99 -4.95
N GLY A 149 -5.17 -10.84 -4.90
CA GLY A 149 -5.17 -12.06 -4.10
C GLY A 149 -5.92 -13.24 -4.79
N PRO A 150 -6.33 -14.26 -4.06
CA PRO A 150 -6.12 -14.44 -2.61
C PRO A 150 -4.65 -14.75 -2.25
N PHE A 151 -4.18 -14.15 -1.17
CA PHE A 151 -2.85 -14.45 -0.63
C PHE A 151 -2.91 -15.53 0.44
N ALA A 152 -1.90 -16.37 0.51
CA ALA A 152 -1.75 -17.38 1.55
C ALA A 152 -1.31 -16.73 2.89
N HIS A 153 -0.49 -15.68 2.81
CA HIS A 153 0.05 -14.94 3.93
C HIS A 153 0.32 -13.48 3.53
N ILE A 154 0.08 -12.54 4.42
CA ILE A 154 0.39 -11.12 4.23
C ILE A 154 1.32 -10.65 5.35
N VAL A 155 2.40 -9.97 5.00
CA VAL A 155 3.26 -9.24 5.92
C VAL A 155 2.89 -7.77 5.86
N VAL A 156 2.60 -7.19 7.02
CA VAL A 156 2.25 -5.78 7.17
C VAL A 156 3.32 -5.11 8.00
N ASP A 157 4.00 -4.14 7.44
CA ASP A 157 4.91 -3.26 8.15
C ASP A 157 4.26 -1.88 8.37
N GLU A 158 4.73 -1.12 9.36
CA GLU A 158 4.17 0.18 9.77
C GLU A 158 2.64 0.09 10.03
N ALA A 159 2.21 -1.01 10.62
CA ALA A 159 0.80 -1.36 10.77
C ALA A 159 -0.02 -0.36 11.61
N GLN A 160 0.64 0.50 12.43
CA GLN A 160 0.02 1.57 13.18
C GLN A 160 -0.60 2.67 12.29
N GLU A 161 -0.16 2.76 11.03
CA GLU A 161 -0.70 3.74 10.07
C GLU A 161 -1.97 3.27 9.38
N LEU A 162 -2.29 1.98 9.45
CA LEU A 162 -3.45 1.44 8.74
C LEU A 162 -4.76 1.82 9.43
N THR A 163 -5.68 2.32 8.64
CA THR A 163 -7.08 2.53 9.07
C THR A 163 -7.84 1.21 9.11
N ASP A 164 -8.96 1.17 9.82
CA ASP A 164 -9.83 -0.01 9.87
C ASP A 164 -10.33 -0.43 8.48
N ALA A 165 -10.60 0.54 7.61
CA ALA A 165 -11.03 0.28 6.25
C ALA A 165 -9.92 -0.41 5.41
N GLN A 166 -8.66 -0.02 5.62
CA GLN A 166 -7.50 -0.67 5.00
C GLN A 166 -7.29 -2.08 5.55
N TRP A 167 -7.47 -2.30 6.86
CA TRP A 167 -7.45 -3.63 7.44
C TRP A 167 -8.52 -4.54 6.83
N GLN A 168 -9.75 -4.05 6.65
CA GLN A 168 -10.82 -4.80 5.99
C GLN A 168 -10.47 -5.15 4.53
N MET A 169 -9.77 -4.25 3.84
CA MET A 169 -9.29 -4.51 2.49
C MET A 169 -8.25 -5.65 2.46
N LEU A 170 -7.29 -5.65 3.39
CA LEU A 170 -6.26 -6.70 3.51
C LEU A 170 -6.85 -8.05 3.91
N LEU A 171 -7.77 -8.07 4.89
CA LEU A 171 -8.43 -9.29 5.36
C LEU A 171 -9.20 -10.01 4.24
N ARG A 172 -9.84 -9.25 3.34
CA ARG A 172 -10.52 -9.82 2.17
C ARG A 172 -9.56 -10.48 1.17
N ARG A 173 -8.33 -9.95 1.07
CA ARG A 173 -7.29 -10.50 0.19
C ARG A 173 -6.57 -11.71 0.76
N CYS A 174 -6.71 -11.98 2.07
CA CYS A 174 -6.10 -13.12 2.76
C CYS A 174 -7.15 -13.93 3.52
N PRO A 175 -7.93 -14.79 2.82
CA PRO A 175 -9.00 -15.59 3.43
C PRO A 175 -8.49 -16.53 4.53
N SER A 176 -7.24 -16.94 4.48
CA SER A 176 -6.58 -17.75 5.52
C SER A 176 -6.40 -16.99 6.84
N ARG A 177 -6.49 -15.64 6.81
CA ARG A 177 -6.17 -14.74 7.93
C ARG A 177 -4.78 -14.96 8.51
N SER A 178 -3.85 -15.43 7.69
CA SER A 178 -2.46 -15.61 8.07
C SER A 178 -1.70 -14.30 7.82
N PHE A 179 -1.29 -13.64 8.91
CA PHE A 179 -0.61 -12.35 8.86
C PHE A 179 0.62 -12.35 9.75
N THR A 180 1.66 -11.63 9.33
CA THR A 180 2.71 -11.13 10.20
C THR A 180 2.57 -9.60 10.24
N ILE A 181 2.33 -9.07 11.42
CA ILE A 181 2.03 -7.65 11.61
C ILE A 181 3.14 -7.03 12.45
N VAL A 182 3.80 -6.01 11.90
CA VAL A 182 4.84 -5.25 12.57
C VAL A 182 4.38 -3.80 12.69
N GLY A 183 4.50 -3.23 13.87
CA GLY A 183 4.10 -1.86 14.12
C GLY A 183 4.50 -1.35 15.49
N ASP A 184 4.57 -0.04 15.61
CA ASP A 184 4.93 0.65 16.85
C ASP A 184 3.91 1.73 17.18
N ARG A 185 3.18 1.58 18.30
CA ARG A 185 2.23 2.59 18.77
C ARG A 185 2.87 3.95 19.05
N ALA A 186 4.13 3.95 19.45
CA ALA A 186 4.89 5.17 19.71
C ALA A 186 5.16 5.97 18.42
N GLN A 187 4.95 5.36 17.25
CA GLN A 187 5.11 5.99 15.94
C GLN A 187 3.76 6.21 15.21
N ALA A 188 2.64 5.99 15.89
CA ALA A 188 1.30 6.17 15.35
C ALA A 188 0.90 7.66 15.39
N ARG A 189 1.05 8.38 14.30
CA ARG A 189 0.80 9.83 14.24
C ARG A 189 -0.64 10.20 14.61
N HIS A 190 -1.62 9.47 14.05
CA HIS A 190 -3.02 9.71 14.40
C HIS A 190 -3.43 9.08 15.74
N GLY A 191 -2.49 8.37 16.36
CA GLY A 191 -2.65 7.72 17.65
C GLY A 191 -3.78 6.70 17.69
N PHE A 192 -3.61 5.71 18.55
CA PHE A 192 -4.74 4.92 19.06
C PHE A 192 -4.48 4.62 20.53
N THR A 193 -5.49 4.85 21.35
CA THR A 193 -5.41 4.66 22.80
C THR A 193 -5.56 3.21 23.22
N GLU A 194 -6.21 2.40 22.38
CA GLU A 194 -6.38 0.95 22.53
C GLU A 194 -5.03 0.20 22.42
N SER A 195 -4.98 -1.00 22.96
CA SER A 195 -3.85 -1.91 22.77
C SER A 195 -3.84 -2.49 21.34
N TRP A 196 -2.70 -3.04 20.91
CA TRP A 196 -2.62 -3.79 19.66
C TRP A 196 -3.60 -4.96 19.61
N GLN A 197 -3.77 -5.66 20.71
CA GLN A 197 -4.68 -6.79 20.77
C GLN A 197 -6.14 -6.34 20.56
N GLU A 198 -6.60 -5.33 21.29
CA GLU A 198 -7.95 -4.77 21.13
C GLU A 198 -8.20 -4.28 19.72
N ARG A 199 -7.22 -3.59 19.10
CA ARG A 199 -7.33 -3.12 17.72
C ARG A 199 -7.46 -4.27 16.72
N LEU A 200 -6.62 -5.29 16.84
CA LEU A 200 -6.65 -6.43 15.93
C LEU A 200 -7.92 -7.27 16.11
N GLU A 201 -8.38 -7.47 17.34
CA GLU A 201 -9.67 -8.12 17.61
C GLU A 201 -10.84 -7.33 16.99
N ARG A 202 -10.84 -6.00 17.15
CA ARG A 202 -11.87 -5.11 16.59
C ARG A 202 -11.93 -5.15 15.08
N VAL A 203 -10.80 -5.24 14.39
CA VAL A 203 -10.79 -5.36 12.93
C VAL A 203 -11.07 -6.77 12.43
N GLY A 204 -11.10 -7.80 13.32
CA GLY A 204 -11.61 -9.13 13.02
C GLY A 204 -10.60 -10.27 13.08
N PHE A 205 -9.47 -10.12 13.79
CA PHE A 205 -8.57 -11.24 14.06
C PHE A 205 -9.02 -11.98 15.32
N ASP A 206 -9.10 -13.31 15.26
CA ASP A 206 -9.60 -14.17 16.36
C ASP A 206 -8.44 -14.84 17.11
N ARG A 207 -7.31 -15.03 16.48
CA ARG A 207 -6.11 -15.67 17.03
C ARG A 207 -4.91 -14.77 16.82
N ILE A 208 -4.44 -14.19 17.90
CA ILE A 208 -3.37 -13.20 17.90
C ILE A 208 -2.27 -13.71 18.83
N GLU A 209 -1.07 -13.82 18.28
CA GLU A 209 0.13 -14.08 19.06
C GLU A 209 0.97 -12.81 19.09
N MET A 210 1.20 -12.27 20.28
CA MET A 210 1.90 -11.01 20.47
C MET A 210 3.35 -11.28 20.87
N ALA A 211 4.27 -10.63 20.16
CA ALA A 211 5.68 -10.58 20.51
C ALA A 211 6.15 -9.12 20.61
N THR A 212 6.92 -8.80 21.62
CA THR A 212 7.40 -7.45 21.88
C THR A 212 8.90 -7.37 21.66
N LEU A 213 9.34 -6.44 20.82
CA LEU A 213 10.75 -6.12 20.65
C LEU A 213 11.16 -5.07 21.69
N SER A 214 12.05 -5.45 22.60
CA SER A 214 12.48 -4.61 23.73
C SER A 214 13.91 -4.09 23.59
N ILE A 215 14.62 -4.49 22.52
CA ILE A 215 16.02 -4.11 22.29
C ILE A 215 16.12 -3.27 21.02
N ASN A 216 16.78 -2.11 21.15
CA ASN A 216 17.14 -1.23 20.05
C ASN A 216 18.68 -1.23 19.90
N TYR A 217 19.16 -1.61 18.72
CA TYR A 217 20.58 -1.57 18.35
C TYR A 217 20.91 -0.42 17.38
N ARG A 218 19.90 0.25 16.84
CA ARG A 218 20.02 1.30 15.82
C ARG A 218 20.34 2.65 16.45
N THR A 219 19.47 3.12 17.31
CA THR A 219 19.52 4.45 17.91
C THR A 219 20.40 4.42 19.17
N PRO A 220 21.36 5.33 19.34
CA PRO A 220 22.20 5.41 20.55
C PRO A 220 21.37 5.65 21.82
N GLN A 221 21.91 5.21 22.95
CA GLN A 221 21.26 5.38 24.26
C GLN A 221 21.04 6.87 24.58
N GLU A 222 21.98 7.72 24.20
CA GLU A 222 21.94 9.17 24.39
C GLU A 222 20.71 9.77 23.70
N VAL A 223 20.43 9.38 22.47
CA VAL A 223 19.26 9.81 21.70
C VAL A 223 17.97 9.24 22.30
N MET A 224 17.97 7.95 22.65
CA MET A 224 16.78 7.32 23.26
C MET A 224 16.42 7.95 24.61
N SER A 225 17.41 8.34 25.41
CA SER A 225 17.19 9.01 26.70
C SER A 225 16.50 10.39 26.54
N GLU A 226 16.75 11.06 25.41
CA GLU A 226 16.07 12.32 25.08
C GLU A 226 14.67 12.09 24.51
N ALA A 227 14.50 11.08 23.67
CA ALA A 227 13.24 10.81 22.96
C ALA A 227 12.17 10.13 23.86
N GLU A 228 12.58 9.25 24.78
CA GLU A 228 11.65 8.51 25.64
C GLU A 228 10.71 9.39 26.47
N PRO A 229 11.17 10.45 27.16
CA PRO A 229 10.29 11.35 27.93
C PRO A 229 9.22 12.01 27.07
N VAL A 230 9.53 12.35 25.82
CA VAL A 230 8.62 13.03 24.90
C VAL A 230 7.41 12.15 24.60
N ILE A 231 7.66 10.89 24.21
CA ILE A 231 6.54 9.99 23.87
C ILE A 231 5.80 9.51 25.11
N ARG A 232 6.47 9.25 26.24
CA ARG A 232 5.81 8.81 27.47
C ARG A 232 4.94 9.88 28.13
N ALA A 233 5.17 11.14 27.84
CA ALA A 233 4.31 12.22 28.32
C ALA A 233 2.87 12.11 27.78
N VAL A 234 2.69 11.58 26.57
CA VAL A 234 1.38 11.43 25.92
C VAL A 234 0.91 9.99 25.83
N LEU A 235 1.83 9.03 25.84
CA LEU A 235 1.58 7.61 25.78
C LEU A 235 2.40 6.88 26.86
N PRO A 236 1.94 6.87 28.14
CA PRO A 236 2.73 6.36 29.27
C PRO A 236 3.08 4.87 29.15
N ASP A 237 2.23 4.09 28.48
CA ASP A 237 2.38 2.65 28.24
C ASP A 237 3.08 2.32 26.89
N ALA A 238 3.69 3.32 26.24
CA ALA A 238 4.44 3.08 25.01
C ALA A 238 5.58 2.08 25.25
N ASN A 239 5.70 1.09 24.34
CA ASN A 239 6.83 0.20 24.31
C ASN A 239 8.04 0.92 23.73
N VAL A 240 8.87 1.53 24.59
CA VAL A 240 10.11 2.16 24.18
C VAL A 240 11.25 1.15 24.34
N PRO A 241 11.86 0.67 23.27
CA PRO A 241 12.91 -0.35 23.35
C PRO A 241 14.20 0.24 23.94
N ARG A 242 14.85 -0.56 24.79
CA ARG A 242 16.13 -0.18 25.40
C ARG A 242 17.25 -0.23 24.36
N SER A 243 17.97 0.87 24.19
CA SER A 243 19.18 0.86 23.38
C SER A 243 20.31 0.09 24.07
N ILE A 244 21.01 -0.76 23.30
CA ILE A 244 22.21 -1.47 23.74
C ILE A 244 23.49 -0.80 23.23
N ARG A 245 23.37 0.27 22.44
CA ARG A 245 24.49 1.01 21.86
C ARG A 245 24.58 2.38 22.51
N SER A 246 25.76 2.72 23.01
CA SER A 246 26.15 4.07 23.41
C SER A 246 27.35 4.47 22.57
N ASN A 247 27.34 5.68 22.07
CA ASN A 247 28.48 6.24 21.32
C ASN A 247 29.20 7.36 22.06
N GLY A 248 28.74 7.71 23.26
CA GLY A 248 29.34 8.75 24.11
C GLY A 248 29.14 10.18 23.58
N ILE A 249 28.30 10.38 22.57
CA ILE A 249 28.00 11.70 22.00
C ILE A 249 26.69 12.20 22.61
N PRO A 250 26.72 13.19 23.52
CA PRO A 250 25.49 13.72 24.11
C PRO A 250 24.63 14.43 23.07
N VAL A 251 23.31 14.45 23.30
CA VAL A 251 22.42 15.29 22.51
C VAL A 251 22.79 16.76 22.74
N GLN A 252 22.94 17.50 21.66
CA GLN A 252 23.32 18.90 21.70
C GLN A 252 22.08 19.77 21.57
N HIS A 253 21.96 20.79 22.42
CA HIS A 253 20.95 21.83 22.31
C HIS A 253 21.62 23.16 21.95
N GLY A 254 20.99 23.94 21.05
CA GLY A 254 21.56 25.21 20.58
C GLY A 254 20.52 26.10 19.90
N GLN A 255 21.02 27.10 19.19
CA GLN A 255 20.21 28.04 18.43
C GLN A 255 20.25 27.72 16.92
N VAL A 256 19.19 28.05 16.20
CA VAL A 256 19.12 27.81 14.74
C VAL A 256 20.28 28.49 14.00
N ALA A 257 20.78 29.60 14.51
CA ALA A 257 21.97 30.28 13.95
C ALA A 257 23.23 29.42 13.90
N GLU A 258 23.32 28.35 14.68
CA GLU A 258 24.47 27.43 14.74
C GLU A 258 24.41 26.29 13.73
N LEU A 259 23.27 26.15 12.99
CA LEU A 259 22.97 25.01 12.12
C LEU A 259 24.09 24.74 11.12
N GLU A 260 24.51 25.73 10.35
CA GLU A 260 25.55 25.59 9.33
C GLU A 260 26.90 25.18 9.95
N ALA A 261 27.27 25.78 11.08
CA ALA A 261 28.51 25.45 11.76
C ALA A 261 28.52 24.00 12.29
N ILE A 262 27.36 23.49 12.73
CA ILE A 262 27.20 22.11 13.18
C ILE A 262 27.34 21.14 12.01
N LEU A 263 26.73 21.45 10.86
CA LEU A 263 26.86 20.64 9.64
C LEU A 263 28.32 20.58 9.17
N ASP A 264 29.00 21.72 9.11
CA ASP A 264 30.41 21.81 8.72
C ASP A 264 31.31 20.99 9.66
N ALA A 265 31.08 21.11 10.96
CA ALA A 265 31.83 20.36 11.97
C ALA A 265 31.58 18.84 11.87
N CYS A 266 30.37 18.42 11.55
CA CYS A 266 30.04 17.02 11.34
C CYS A 266 30.75 16.47 10.10
N PHE A 267 30.68 17.17 8.97
CA PHE A 267 31.26 16.72 7.71
C PHE A 267 32.81 16.79 7.69
N ALA A 268 33.38 17.65 8.49
CA ALA A 268 34.84 17.65 8.70
C ALA A 268 35.33 16.37 9.40
N LYS A 269 34.50 15.77 10.25
CA LYS A 269 34.80 14.52 10.99
C LYS A 269 34.42 13.25 10.22
N HIS A 270 33.32 13.32 9.42
CA HIS A 270 32.72 12.17 8.77
C HIS A 270 32.64 12.39 7.26
N ALA A 271 33.63 11.90 6.51
CA ALA A 271 33.71 12.13 5.06
C ALA A 271 32.51 11.58 4.24
N GLU A 272 31.85 10.53 4.72
CA GLU A 272 30.71 9.87 4.02
C GLU A 272 29.36 10.01 4.75
N GLY A 273 29.31 10.68 5.91
CA GLY A 273 28.08 10.83 6.71
C GLY A 273 26.95 11.56 5.97
N VAL A 274 25.73 11.21 6.32
CA VAL A 274 24.49 11.83 5.80
C VAL A 274 23.75 12.49 6.95
N ALA A 275 23.33 13.75 6.75
CA ALA A 275 22.57 14.51 7.72
C ALA A 275 21.13 14.78 7.25
N CYS A 276 20.25 15.04 8.21
CA CYS A 276 18.89 15.49 7.95
C CYS A 276 18.56 16.68 8.86
N VAL A 277 18.02 17.74 8.27
CA VAL A 277 17.38 18.86 8.96
C VAL A 277 15.87 18.65 8.92
N ILE A 278 15.24 18.61 10.08
CA ILE A 278 13.78 18.36 10.20
C ILE A 278 13.17 19.58 10.92
N GLY A 279 12.13 20.17 10.32
CA GLY A 279 11.39 21.29 10.88
C GLY A 279 11.68 22.64 10.24
N ASP A 280 12.77 22.81 9.48
CA ASP A 280 13.02 24.05 8.73
C ASP A 280 12.68 23.87 7.25
N SER A 281 11.52 24.38 6.85
CA SER A 281 11.07 24.36 5.46
C SER A 281 11.86 25.29 4.52
N ARG A 282 12.67 26.19 5.07
CA ARG A 282 13.49 27.15 4.31
C ARG A 282 14.89 26.60 4.04
N PHE A 283 15.29 25.55 4.76
CA PHE A 283 16.61 24.94 4.57
C PHE A 283 16.70 24.28 3.20
N VAL A 284 17.72 24.62 2.44
CA VAL A 284 17.95 24.08 1.10
C VAL A 284 18.77 22.80 1.21
N ALA A 285 18.18 21.68 0.77
CA ALA A 285 18.83 20.38 0.77
C ALA A 285 20.09 20.38 -0.11
N SER A 286 21.09 19.59 0.29
CA SER A 286 22.33 19.35 -0.46
C SER A 286 22.52 17.85 -0.69
N PRO A 287 23.52 17.41 -1.46
CA PRO A 287 23.72 15.96 -1.71
C PRO A 287 23.91 15.12 -0.44
N ARG A 288 24.37 15.72 0.64
CA ARG A 288 24.61 15.04 1.92
C ARG A 288 23.68 15.46 3.06
N VAL A 289 22.83 16.49 2.83
CA VAL A 289 21.88 17.00 3.83
C VAL A 289 20.48 17.00 3.22
N ARG A 290 19.60 16.22 3.78
CA ARG A 290 18.17 16.29 3.43
C ARG A 290 17.45 17.30 4.30
N SER A 291 16.43 17.96 3.71
CA SER A 291 15.45 18.76 4.44
C SER A 291 14.11 18.03 4.36
N LEU A 292 13.60 17.60 5.49
CA LEU A 292 12.39 16.76 5.55
C LEU A 292 11.43 17.28 6.63
N THR A 293 10.17 16.90 6.49
CA THR A 293 9.21 16.95 7.60
C THR A 293 9.34 15.67 8.45
N PRO A 294 8.85 15.64 9.70
CA PRO A 294 8.83 14.42 10.51
C PRO A 294 8.20 13.23 9.79
N GLU A 295 7.12 13.45 9.05
CA GLU A 295 6.42 12.43 8.26
C GLU A 295 7.32 11.82 7.18
N LEU A 296 8.00 12.68 6.41
CA LEU A 296 8.89 12.24 5.33
C LEU A 296 10.18 11.59 5.83
N ALA A 297 10.56 11.86 7.07
CA ALA A 297 11.70 11.22 7.71
C ALA A 297 11.39 9.81 8.22
N LYS A 298 10.11 9.42 8.30
CA LYS A 298 9.69 8.11 8.77
C LYS A 298 10.26 7.00 7.89
N GLY A 299 10.79 5.95 8.54
CA GLY A 299 11.46 4.83 7.84
C GLY A 299 12.87 5.13 7.33
N LEU A 300 13.36 6.38 7.41
CA LEU A 300 14.70 6.76 7.01
C LEU A 300 15.64 6.80 8.21
N GLU A 301 16.96 6.85 7.94
CA GLU A 301 18.03 6.89 8.94
C GLU A 301 19.13 7.85 8.49
N PHE A 302 19.70 8.58 9.45
CA PHE A 302 20.76 9.55 9.20
C PHE A 302 21.82 9.51 10.29
N ASP A 303 23.08 9.77 9.94
CA ASP A 303 24.14 9.84 10.94
C ASP A 303 23.95 11.03 11.88
N LEU A 304 23.55 12.17 11.34
CA LEU A 304 23.19 13.36 12.10
C LEU A 304 21.75 13.78 11.80
N VAL A 305 20.97 13.95 12.84
CA VAL A 305 19.66 14.61 12.75
C VAL A 305 19.70 15.94 13.50
N ILE A 306 19.26 16.98 12.83
CA ILE A 306 19.06 18.32 13.41
C ILE A 306 17.58 18.62 13.41
N LEU A 307 16.98 18.75 14.58
CA LEU A 307 15.60 19.20 14.74
C LEU A 307 15.57 20.70 14.94
N VAL A 308 14.73 21.36 14.19
CA VAL A 308 14.50 22.81 14.31
C VAL A 308 13.12 23.04 14.88
N ASP A 309 13.05 23.73 16.02
CA ASP A 309 11.82 24.05 16.73
C ASP A 309 10.84 22.86 16.88
N PRO A 310 11.25 21.71 17.48
CA PRO A 310 10.40 20.53 17.56
C PRO A 310 9.07 20.78 18.28
N GLU A 311 8.97 21.80 19.09
CA GLU A 311 7.73 22.25 19.73
C GLU A 311 6.68 22.73 18.71
N SER A 312 7.12 23.08 17.49
CA SER A 312 6.23 23.48 16.39
C SER A 312 5.65 22.32 15.58
N PHE A 313 6.04 21.07 15.86
CA PHE A 313 5.58 19.90 15.10
C PHE A 313 4.10 19.55 15.34
N GLY A 314 3.47 20.14 16.33
CA GLY A 314 2.06 19.97 16.65
C GLY A 314 1.82 19.86 18.15
N GLU A 315 0.55 19.75 18.51
CA GLU A 315 0.13 19.61 19.92
C GLU A 315 -0.30 18.16 20.22
N GLY A 316 -0.26 17.79 21.50
CA GLY A 316 -0.75 16.50 21.97
C GLY A 316 0.03 15.31 21.42
N ILE A 317 -0.70 14.24 21.09
CA ILE A 317 -0.08 12.97 20.66
C ILE A 317 0.61 13.08 19.29
N GLU A 318 0.07 13.87 18.38
CA GLU A 318 0.61 14.05 17.03
C GLU A 318 2.00 14.71 17.08
N GLY A 319 2.11 15.85 17.77
CA GLY A 319 3.40 16.55 17.92
C GLY A 319 4.44 15.73 18.69
N ALA A 320 4.03 14.99 19.72
CA ALA A 320 4.93 14.13 20.48
C ALA A 320 5.43 12.93 19.63
N VAL A 321 4.56 12.31 18.84
CA VAL A 321 4.93 11.24 17.92
C VAL A 321 5.87 11.77 16.84
N ASP A 322 5.56 12.89 16.21
CA ASP A 322 6.41 13.49 15.18
C ASP A 322 7.80 13.84 15.74
N SER A 323 7.88 14.38 16.95
CA SER A 323 9.15 14.64 17.63
C SER A 323 9.91 13.36 17.96
N TYR A 324 9.25 12.34 18.53
CA TYR A 324 9.84 11.06 18.84
C TYR A 324 10.36 10.34 17.58
N VAL A 325 9.56 10.31 16.52
CA VAL A 325 9.96 9.72 15.23
C VAL A 325 11.17 10.44 14.69
N ALA A 326 11.15 11.76 14.64
CA ALA A 326 12.26 12.57 14.12
C ALA A 326 13.56 12.36 14.91
N MET A 327 13.50 12.37 16.25
CA MET A 327 14.68 12.09 17.11
C MET A 327 15.27 10.72 16.84
N THR A 328 14.42 9.69 16.75
CA THR A 328 14.88 8.30 16.58
C THR A 328 15.41 7.96 15.20
N ARG A 329 15.39 8.91 14.25
CA ARG A 329 16.07 8.80 12.94
C ARG A 329 17.60 8.97 13.05
N ALA A 330 18.09 9.49 14.16
CA ALA A 330 19.51 9.68 14.39
C ALA A 330 20.22 8.36 14.74
N THR A 331 21.19 7.97 13.92
CA THR A 331 21.99 6.77 14.15
C THR A 331 23.31 7.06 14.87
N GLN A 332 23.78 8.31 14.87
CA GLN A 332 25.01 8.72 15.55
C GLN A 332 24.78 9.91 16.48
N GLN A 333 24.27 11.00 15.97
CA GLN A 333 24.14 12.25 16.71
C GLN A 333 22.78 12.91 16.49
N LEU A 334 22.22 13.44 17.57
CA LEU A 334 21.03 14.28 17.57
C LEU A 334 21.39 15.68 18.04
N VAL A 335 20.88 16.68 17.33
CA VAL A 335 20.97 18.10 17.72
C VAL A 335 19.56 18.69 17.69
N ILE A 336 19.22 19.47 18.70
CA ILE A 336 17.94 20.16 18.84
C ILE A 336 18.21 21.65 18.87
N LEU A 337 17.67 22.38 17.89
CA LEU A 337 17.85 23.82 17.75
C LEU A 337 16.53 24.55 17.94
N THR A 338 16.60 25.69 18.64
CA THR A 338 15.46 26.57 18.85
C THR A 338 15.74 27.93 18.24
N SER A 339 14.65 28.61 17.76
CA SER A 339 14.70 29.96 17.16
C SER A 339 14.96 31.07 18.18
#